data_e902a7f0da1cd90a4834215dc204731b
#
_entry.id   e902a7f0da1cd90a4834215dc204731b
#
_cell.length_a   1.000
_cell.length_b   1.000
_cell.length_c   1.000
_cell.angle_alpha   90.00
_cell.angle_beta   90.00
_cell.angle_gamma   90.00
#
_symmetry.space_group_name_H-M   'P 1'
#
loop_
_entity.id
_entity.type
_entity.pdbx_description
1 polymer ?
#
loop_
_entity_poly.entity_id
_entity_poly.type
_entity_poly.pdbx_seq_one_letter_code
_entity_poly.pdbx_strand_id
1 'polypeptide(L)'
;AAMTIHKYLGYMGGNSFTYSKYHKTSAKLIIVDEASMMDLPLASRLITSMQDDARLIIVGDVDQLPSVGPGQVLKDLIDSREIRLTKIHRQAENSSIIQLAHHINEGVLPENILDKLSDRVFIATDNSHLSSILVDATSRYISRGYDIKKDLQILIPMYKGECGIN
;
A
#
# COMPACT_ATOMS: atom_id res chain seq x y z
N ALA A 1 5.67 -14.35 -15.59
CA ALA A 1 5.96 -12.92 -15.51
C ALA A 1 5.00 -12.29 -14.51
N ALA A 2 5.46 -11.33 -13.70
CA ALA A 2 4.60 -10.59 -12.79
C ALA A 2 3.74 -9.59 -13.58
N MET A 3 2.46 -9.43 -13.15
CA MET A 3 1.52 -8.49 -13.74
C MET A 3 0.41 -8.17 -12.74
N THR A 4 -0.38 -7.13 -12.98
CA THR A 4 -1.54 -6.84 -12.13
C THR A 4 -2.63 -7.89 -12.29
N ILE A 5 -3.46 -8.10 -11.25
CA ILE A 5 -4.62 -9.02 -11.33
C ILE A 5 -5.55 -8.64 -12.48
N HIS A 6 -5.80 -7.35 -12.70
CA HIS A 6 -6.61 -6.87 -13.82
C HIS A 6 -6.06 -7.33 -15.17
N LYS A 7 -4.74 -7.18 -15.39
CA LYS A 7 -4.08 -7.64 -16.61
C LYS A 7 -4.13 -9.17 -16.75
N TYR A 8 -3.92 -9.88 -15.65
CA TYR A 8 -4.00 -11.34 -15.63
C TYR A 8 -5.38 -11.86 -16.02
N LEU A 9 -6.44 -11.20 -15.53
CA LEU A 9 -7.82 -11.54 -15.85
C LEU A 9 -8.30 -11.00 -17.21
N GLY A 10 -7.46 -10.26 -17.95
CA GLY A 10 -7.81 -9.68 -19.25
C GLY A 10 -8.90 -8.61 -19.12
N TYR A 11 -8.64 -7.60 -18.27
CA TYR A 11 -9.56 -6.47 -18.06
C TYR A 11 -9.78 -5.69 -19.35
N MET A 12 -11.05 -5.48 -19.73
CA MET A 12 -11.48 -4.79 -20.94
C MET A 12 -12.23 -3.47 -20.70
N GLY A 13 -12.29 -3.03 -19.43
CA GLY A 13 -13.00 -1.82 -19.02
C GLY A 13 -14.33 -2.10 -18.30
N GLY A 14 -14.73 -1.17 -17.43
CA GLY A 14 -15.94 -1.31 -16.60
C GLY A 14 -15.91 -2.57 -15.73
N ASN A 15 -16.89 -3.45 -15.92
CA ASN A 15 -16.98 -4.74 -15.23
C ASN A 15 -16.59 -5.93 -16.12
N SER A 16 -15.94 -5.69 -17.27
CA SER A 16 -15.67 -6.70 -18.28
C SER A 16 -14.27 -7.28 -18.16
N PHE A 17 -14.17 -8.61 -18.20
CA PHE A 17 -12.93 -9.37 -18.12
C PHE A 17 -13.00 -10.56 -19.07
N THR A 18 -11.86 -10.95 -19.65
CA THR A 18 -11.77 -12.13 -20.52
C THR A 18 -11.99 -13.42 -19.73
N TYR A 19 -11.35 -13.52 -18.55
CA TYR A 19 -11.46 -14.71 -17.71
C TYR A 19 -12.59 -14.58 -16.71
N SER A 20 -13.30 -15.68 -16.49
CA SER A 20 -14.48 -15.76 -15.63
C SER A 20 -14.71 -17.21 -15.17
N LYS A 21 -15.79 -17.47 -14.45
CA LYS A 21 -16.21 -18.84 -14.09
C LYS A 21 -16.48 -19.76 -15.29
N TYR A 22 -16.79 -19.18 -16.46
CA TYR A 22 -17.06 -19.94 -17.70
C TYR A 22 -15.82 -20.07 -18.60
N HIS A 23 -14.86 -19.20 -18.44
CA HIS A 23 -13.60 -19.21 -19.16
C HIS A 23 -12.45 -19.05 -18.15
N LYS A 24 -11.98 -20.17 -17.63
CA LYS A 24 -10.98 -20.21 -16.57
C LYS A 24 -9.58 -19.96 -17.09
N THR A 25 -8.72 -19.40 -16.25
CA THR A 25 -7.28 -19.26 -16.51
C THR A 25 -6.59 -20.63 -16.51
N SER A 26 -5.44 -20.75 -17.13
CA SER A 26 -4.69 -22.02 -17.20
C SER A 26 -3.69 -22.24 -16.08
N ALA A 27 -3.45 -21.23 -15.23
CA ALA A 27 -2.44 -21.32 -14.19
C ALA A 27 -2.82 -22.33 -13.11
N LYS A 28 -1.86 -23.18 -12.71
CA LYS A 28 -2.01 -24.14 -11.60
C LYS A 28 -1.56 -23.58 -10.25
N LEU A 29 -0.78 -22.51 -10.26
CA LEU A 29 -0.36 -21.79 -9.07
C LEU A 29 -0.42 -20.30 -9.37
N ILE A 30 -1.12 -19.57 -8.51
CA ILE A 30 -1.24 -18.11 -8.54
C ILE A 30 -0.69 -17.58 -7.21
N ILE A 31 0.20 -16.61 -7.29
CA ILE A 31 0.73 -15.90 -6.13
C ILE A 31 0.27 -14.45 -6.26
N VAL A 32 -0.49 -13.97 -5.29
CA VAL A 32 -0.93 -12.58 -5.18
C VAL A 32 -0.08 -11.89 -4.12
N ASP A 33 0.68 -10.89 -4.54
CA ASP A 33 1.46 -10.04 -3.66
C ASP A 33 0.73 -8.72 -3.42
N GLU A 34 1.03 -8.03 -2.31
CA GLU A 34 0.36 -6.78 -1.86
C GLU A 34 -1.18 -6.94 -1.76
N ALA A 35 -1.63 -8.07 -1.24
CA ALA A 35 -3.04 -8.44 -1.23
C ALA A 35 -3.91 -7.61 -0.26
N SER A 36 -3.32 -6.79 0.61
CA SER A 36 -4.04 -5.79 1.43
C SER A 36 -4.84 -4.82 0.56
N MET A 37 -4.38 -4.56 -0.68
CA MET A 37 -5.03 -3.67 -1.65
C MET A 37 -6.13 -4.36 -2.49
N MET A 38 -6.33 -5.67 -2.32
CA MET A 38 -7.32 -6.44 -3.10
C MET A 38 -8.70 -6.34 -2.46
N ASP A 39 -9.66 -5.75 -3.17
CA ASP A 39 -11.06 -5.68 -2.74
C ASP A 39 -11.82 -6.99 -3.00
N LEU A 40 -13.00 -7.12 -2.39
CA LEU A 40 -13.83 -8.32 -2.50
C LEU A 40 -14.30 -8.61 -3.94
N PRO A 41 -14.72 -7.63 -4.76
CA PRO A 41 -15.07 -7.89 -6.15
C PRO A 41 -13.92 -8.46 -6.98
N LEU A 42 -12.70 -7.93 -6.82
CA LEU A 42 -11.52 -8.41 -7.55
C LEU A 42 -11.10 -9.80 -7.09
N ALA A 43 -11.11 -10.04 -5.77
CA ALA A 43 -10.84 -11.36 -5.19
C ALA A 43 -11.83 -12.42 -5.69
N SER A 44 -13.12 -12.11 -5.68
CA SER A 44 -14.16 -13.00 -6.18
C SER A 44 -13.95 -13.35 -7.66
N ARG A 45 -13.60 -12.35 -8.50
CA ARG A 45 -13.30 -12.60 -9.91
C ARG A 45 -12.07 -13.49 -10.10
N LEU A 46 -11.01 -13.23 -9.35
CA LEU A 46 -9.79 -14.03 -9.40
C LEU A 46 -10.11 -15.50 -9.05
N ILE A 47 -10.73 -15.73 -7.91
CA ILE A 47 -11.02 -17.08 -7.40
C ILE A 47 -11.95 -17.82 -8.36
N THR A 48 -13.01 -17.18 -8.85
CA THR A 48 -13.97 -17.83 -9.76
C THR A 48 -13.39 -18.13 -11.15
N SER A 49 -12.34 -17.42 -11.56
CA SER A 49 -11.64 -17.66 -12.83
C SER A 49 -10.53 -18.73 -12.73
N MET A 50 -10.19 -19.20 -11.55
CA MET A 50 -9.16 -20.23 -11.34
C MET A 50 -9.67 -21.62 -11.74
N GLN A 51 -8.74 -22.50 -12.12
CA GLN A 51 -9.04 -23.93 -12.24
C GLN A 51 -9.36 -24.51 -10.86
N ASP A 52 -10.19 -25.56 -10.82
CA ASP A 52 -10.61 -26.17 -9.55
C ASP A 52 -9.46 -26.84 -8.78
N ASP A 53 -8.41 -27.24 -9.50
CA ASP A 53 -7.19 -27.84 -8.95
C ASP A 53 -6.03 -26.82 -8.80
N ALA A 54 -6.27 -25.54 -9.09
CA ALA A 54 -5.25 -24.50 -8.92
C ALA A 54 -5.05 -24.15 -7.45
N ARG A 55 -3.82 -23.75 -7.12
CA ARG A 55 -3.43 -23.27 -5.80
C ARG A 55 -3.29 -21.76 -5.81
N LEU A 56 -3.71 -21.13 -4.71
CA LEU A 56 -3.60 -19.70 -4.48
C LEU A 56 -2.73 -19.45 -3.24
N ILE A 57 -1.69 -18.63 -3.40
CA ILE A 57 -0.90 -18.10 -2.30
C ILE A 57 -1.17 -16.60 -2.25
N ILE A 58 -1.56 -16.12 -1.08
CA ILE A 58 -1.85 -14.72 -0.83
C ILE A 58 -0.77 -14.16 0.10
N VAL A 59 -0.09 -13.11 -0.34
CA VAL A 59 0.97 -12.43 0.41
C VAL A 59 0.55 -10.97 0.58
N GLY A 60 0.70 -10.44 1.77
CA GLY A 60 0.35 -9.05 2.05
C GLY A 60 0.52 -8.71 3.53
N ASP A 61 0.30 -7.46 3.84
CA ASP A 61 0.43 -6.92 5.19
C ASP A 61 -0.93 -6.40 5.65
N VAL A 62 -1.50 -7.01 6.69
CA VAL A 62 -2.81 -6.64 7.24
C VAL A 62 -2.81 -5.31 7.98
N ASP A 63 -1.62 -4.85 8.34
CA ASP A 63 -1.42 -3.61 9.07
C ASP A 63 -1.26 -2.41 8.12
N GLN A 64 -1.14 -2.67 6.80
CA GLN A 64 -1.18 -1.63 5.76
C GLN A 64 -2.61 -1.15 5.49
N LEU A 65 -2.70 -0.01 4.77
CA LEU A 65 -3.99 0.54 4.36
C LEU A 65 -4.81 -0.50 3.59
N PRO A 66 -6.11 -0.64 3.90
CA PRO A 66 -7.00 -1.55 3.20
C PRO A 66 -7.27 -1.07 1.76
N SER A 67 -7.91 -1.94 0.98
CA SER A 67 -8.38 -1.60 -0.36
C SER A 67 -9.34 -0.39 -0.34
N VAL A 68 -9.33 0.41 -1.42
CA VAL A 68 -10.30 1.50 -1.63
C VAL A 68 -11.70 0.93 -1.90
N GLY A 69 -11.78 -0.22 -2.56
CA GLY A 69 -13.02 -0.95 -2.79
C GLY A 69 -13.51 -1.71 -1.55
N PRO A 70 -14.72 -2.27 -1.59
CA PRO A 70 -15.34 -2.92 -0.44
C PRO A 70 -14.65 -4.23 -0.06
N GLY A 71 -14.59 -4.50 1.25
CA GLY A 71 -14.07 -5.75 1.83
C GLY A 71 -12.61 -5.66 2.29
N GLN A 72 -12.23 -6.55 3.19
CA GLN A 72 -10.87 -6.69 3.74
C GLN A 72 -10.40 -8.14 3.55
N VAL A 73 -10.30 -8.56 2.29
CA VAL A 73 -10.12 -9.96 1.89
C VAL A 73 -8.94 -10.62 2.58
N LEU A 74 -7.77 -9.97 2.61
CA LEU A 74 -6.59 -10.52 3.28
C LEU A 74 -6.86 -10.77 4.75
N LYS A 75 -7.43 -9.78 5.45
CA LYS A 75 -7.71 -9.87 6.88
C LYS A 75 -8.75 -10.94 7.20
N ASP A 76 -9.78 -11.08 6.34
CA ASP A 76 -10.85 -12.06 6.51
C ASP A 76 -10.39 -13.49 6.21
N LEU A 77 -9.33 -13.66 5.41
CA LEU A 77 -8.77 -14.97 5.06
C LEU A 77 -7.66 -15.46 6.00
N ILE A 78 -7.17 -14.60 6.89
CA ILE A 78 -6.17 -15.01 7.88
C ILE A 78 -6.80 -16.00 8.85
N ASP A 79 -6.20 -17.18 8.95
CA ASP A 79 -6.57 -18.24 9.85
C ASP A 79 -5.34 -18.92 10.47
N SER A 80 -5.54 -20.04 11.15
CA SER A 80 -4.47 -20.85 11.77
C SER A 80 -3.39 -21.40 10.80
N ARG A 81 -3.54 -21.21 9.51
CA ARG A 81 -2.60 -21.67 8.45
C ARG A 81 -1.74 -20.54 7.91
N GLU A 82 -1.82 -19.36 8.49
CA GLU A 82 -0.96 -18.25 8.09
C GLU A 82 0.51 -18.52 8.46
N ILE A 83 1.42 -17.97 7.64
CA ILE A 83 2.83 -17.82 7.99
C ILE A 83 3.05 -16.32 8.17
N ARG A 84 3.30 -15.89 9.43
CA ARG A 84 3.52 -14.49 9.76
C ARG A 84 5.00 -14.16 9.84
N LEU A 85 5.42 -13.18 9.01
CA LEU A 85 6.76 -12.61 9.08
C LEU A 85 6.73 -11.38 10.00
N THR A 86 7.52 -11.40 11.06
CA THR A 86 7.51 -10.35 12.10
C THR A 86 8.75 -9.46 12.08
N LYS A 87 9.80 -9.85 11.37
CA LYS A 87 11.06 -9.11 11.37
C LYS A 87 11.14 -8.17 10.17
N ILE A 88 11.31 -6.87 10.45
CA ILE A 88 11.48 -5.83 9.43
C ILE A 88 12.98 -5.71 9.12
N HIS A 89 13.36 -5.96 7.85
CA HIS A 89 14.75 -5.88 7.38
C HIS A 89 15.03 -4.67 6.48
N ARG A 90 13.98 -3.94 6.06
CA ARG A 90 14.09 -2.85 5.07
C ARG A 90 14.74 -1.59 5.63
N GLN A 91 14.63 -1.37 6.93
CA GLN A 91 15.17 -0.19 7.62
C GLN A 91 15.95 -0.63 8.87
N ALA A 92 16.79 0.27 9.41
CA ALA A 92 17.52 0.01 10.65
C ALA A 92 16.55 -0.30 11.81
N GLU A 93 16.86 -1.29 12.62
CA GLU A 93 16.01 -1.73 13.75
C GLU A 93 15.65 -0.59 14.73
N ASN A 94 16.46 0.47 14.80
CA ASN A 94 16.27 1.63 15.65
C ASN A 94 15.67 2.87 14.95
N SER A 95 15.09 2.71 13.75
CA SER A 95 14.46 3.83 13.03
C SER A 95 13.24 4.36 13.80
N SER A 96 13.20 5.69 14.02
CA SER A 96 12.04 6.33 14.65
C SER A 96 10.78 6.26 13.77
N ILE A 97 10.95 6.07 12.46
CA ILE A 97 9.84 5.86 11.52
C ILE A 97 9.17 4.51 11.80
N ILE A 98 9.96 3.44 12.00
CA ILE A 98 9.42 2.11 12.33
C ILE A 98 8.70 2.15 13.69
N GLN A 99 9.31 2.77 14.69
CA GLN A 99 8.69 2.91 16.01
C GLN A 99 7.36 3.66 15.92
N LEU A 100 7.31 4.75 15.16
CA LEU A 100 6.07 5.49 14.91
C LEU A 100 5.02 4.62 14.21
N ALA A 101 5.40 3.85 13.20
CA ALA A 101 4.49 2.96 12.50
C ALA A 101 3.87 1.91 13.44
N HIS A 102 4.67 1.31 14.33
CA HIS A 102 4.16 0.38 15.35
C HIS A 102 3.17 1.05 16.30
N HIS A 103 3.51 2.24 16.83
CA HIS A 103 2.59 2.97 17.72
C HIS A 103 1.27 3.31 17.04
N ILE A 104 1.30 3.77 15.77
CA ILE A 104 0.09 4.08 15.00
C ILE A 104 -0.75 2.81 14.82
N ASN A 105 -0.13 1.67 14.55
CA ASN A 105 -0.81 0.39 14.37
C ASN A 105 -1.48 -0.10 15.65
N GLU A 106 -0.87 0.18 16.81
CA GLU A 106 -1.43 -0.08 18.13
C GLU A 106 -2.49 0.95 18.56
N GLY A 107 -2.73 1.99 17.74
CA GLY A 107 -3.66 3.08 18.04
C GLY A 107 -3.14 4.06 19.08
N VAL A 108 -1.83 4.11 19.31
CA VAL A 108 -1.17 4.96 20.28
C VAL A 108 -0.31 6.00 19.57
N LEU A 109 -0.39 7.27 19.98
CA LEU A 109 0.55 8.29 19.53
C LEU A 109 1.69 8.43 20.56
N PRO A 110 2.95 8.36 20.14
CA PRO A 110 4.07 8.56 21.07
C PRO A 110 4.11 10.00 21.56
N GLU A 111 4.51 10.20 22.83
CA GLU A 111 4.63 11.53 23.42
C GLU A 111 5.59 12.44 22.65
N ASN A 112 6.62 11.87 22.03
CA ASN A 112 7.62 12.57 21.23
C ASN A 112 7.25 12.74 19.75
N ILE A 113 5.95 12.69 19.38
CA ILE A 113 5.55 12.77 17.97
C ILE A 113 5.96 14.10 17.30
N LEU A 114 5.97 15.19 18.07
CA LEU A 114 6.34 16.52 17.58
C LEU A 114 7.86 16.78 17.62
N ASP A 115 8.64 15.87 18.21
CA ASP A 115 10.08 16.04 18.30
C ASP A 115 10.73 15.87 16.93
N LYS A 116 11.74 16.72 16.68
CA LYS A 116 12.60 16.59 15.51
C LYS A 116 13.65 15.53 15.78
N LEU A 117 13.51 14.38 15.12
CA LEU A 117 14.47 13.28 15.21
C LEU A 117 15.38 13.25 13.97
N SER A 118 16.40 12.39 13.98
CA SER A 118 17.38 12.31 12.88
C SER A 118 16.79 11.85 11.56
N ASP A 119 15.78 10.99 11.61
CA ASP A 119 15.13 10.35 10.45
C ASP A 119 13.65 10.72 10.29
N ARG A 120 13.10 11.57 11.17
CA ARG A 120 11.69 11.96 11.17
C ARG A 120 11.48 13.37 11.69
N VAL A 121 10.59 14.11 11.04
CA VAL A 121 10.07 15.41 11.50
C VAL A 121 8.55 15.40 11.31
N PHE A 122 7.82 15.85 12.32
CA PHE A 122 6.39 16.16 12.22
C PHE A 122 6.21 17.68 12.25
N ILE A 123 5.51 18.23 11.26
CA ILE A 123 5.24 19.66 11.15
C ILE A 123 3.73 19.86 11.19
N ALA A 124 3.23 20.38 12.32
CA ALA A 124 1.83 20.77 12.42
C ALA A 124 1.62 22.07 11.65
N THR A 125 0.67 22.08 10.73
CA THR A 125 0.33 23.23 9.91
C THR A 125 -1.14 23.19 9.51
N ASP A 126 -1.67 24.33 9.08
CA ASP A 126 -2.96 24.42 8.40
C ASP A 126 -2.82 24.23 6.87
N ASN A 127 -3.94 24.05 6.20
CA ASN A 127 -3.97 23.81 4.76
C ASN A 127 -3.39 24.97 3.95
N SER A 128 -3.56 26.20 4.40
CA SER A 128 -3.11 27.41 3.67
C SER A 128 -1.60 27.53 3.59
N HIS A 129 -0.86 26.95 4.56
CA HIS A 129 0.60 26.99 4.61
C HIS A 129 1.27 25.70 4.11
N LEU A 130 0.50 24.65 3.83
CA LEU A 130 1.04 23.34 3.44
C LEU A 130 1.92 23.43 2.18
N SER A 131 1.43 24.12 1.15
CA SER A 131 2.18 24.25 -0.11
C SER A 131 3.52 25.00 0.06
N SER A 132 3.56 26.07 0.86
CA SER A 132 4.79 26.80 1.14
C SER A 132 5.80 25.96 1.90
N ILE A 133 5.36 25.18 2.88
CA ILE A 133 6.22 24.27 3.65
C ILE A 133 6.79 23.16 2.74
N LEU A 134 5.99 22.59 1.86
CA LEU A 134 6.46 21.58 0.91
C LEU A 134 7.50 22.15 -0.07
N VAL A 135 7.26 23.35 -0.61
CA VAL A 135 8.22 24.02 -1.49
C VAL A 135 9.52 24.33 -0.76
N ASP A 136 9.45 24.86 0.46
CA ASP A 136 10.64 25.17 1.27
C ASP A 136 11.43 23.90 1.63
N ALA A 137 10.74 22.84 2.05
CA ALA A 137 11.38 21.56 2.34
C ALA A 137 12.07 20.99 1.11
N THR A 138 11.38 20.94 -0.05
CA THR A 138 11.92 20.45 -1.30
C THR A 138 13.15 21.27 -1.74
N SER A 139 13.07 22.60 -1.68
CA SER A 139 14.16 23.49 -2.04
C SER A 139 15.40 23.27 -1.19
N ARG A 140 15.24 23.03 0.13
CA ARG A 140 16.35 22.70 1.04
C ARG A 140 17.05 21.39 0.69
N TYR A 141 16.30 20.35 0.26
CA TYR A 141 16.88 19.09 -0.18
C TYR A 141 17.63 19.25 -1.51
N ILE A 142 17.03 19.95 -2.48
CA ILE A 142 17.71 20.27 -3.76
C ILE A 142 19.01 21.06 -3.54
N SER A 143 19.00 22.06 -2.64
CA SER A 143 20.21 22.84 -2.34
C SER A 143 21.33 22.02 -1.68
N ARG A 144 21.01 20.85 -1.11
CA ARG A 144 21.96 19.86 -0.58
C ARG A 144 22.41 18.82 -1.59
N GLY A 145 21.99 18.94 -2.86
CA GLY A 145 22.40 18.07 -3.94
C GLY A 145 21.49 16.86 -4.20
N TYR A 146 20.31 16.78 -3.54
CA TYR A 146 19.35 15.72 -3.82
C TYR A 146 18.62 15.96 -5.16
N ASP A 147 18.43 14.90 -5.94
CA ASP A 147 17.66 14.91 -7.18
C ASP A 147 16.17 14.73 -6.87
N ILE A 148 15.34 15.71 -7.24
CA ILE A 148 13.89 15.69 -6.96
C ILE A 148 13.17 14.49 -7.58
N LYS A 149 13.69 13.95 -8.68
CA LYS A 149 13.05 12.82 -9.37
C LYS A 149 13.50 11.47 -8.87
N LYS A 150 14.65 11.39 -8.22
CA LYS A 150 15.26 10.13 -7.78
C LYS A 150 15.26 9.96 -6.27
N ASP A 151 15.50 11.06 -5.54
CA ASP A 151 15.80 11.00 -4.12
C ASP A 151 14.63 11.49 -3.25
N LEU A 152 13.62 12.17 -3.84
CA LEU A 152 12.49 12.73 -3.12
C LEU A 152 11.17 12.11 -3.59
N GLN A 153 10.30 11.81 -2.63
CA GLN A 153 8.94 11.36 -2.90
C GLN A 153 7.96 12.13 -2.01
N ILE A 154 7.00 12.81 -2.64
CA ILE A 154 5.88 13.47 -1.96
C ILE A 154 4.65 12.59 -2.07
N LEU A 155 4.11 12.16 -0.94
CA LEU A 155 2.88 11.36 -0.89
C LEU A 155 1.72 12.27 -0.48
N ILE A 156 0.64 12.26 -1.26
CA ILE A 156 -0.53 13.13 -1.09
C ILE A 156 -1.77 12.25 -1.03
N PRO A 157 -2.66 12.44 -0.03
CA PRO A 157 -3.78 11.53 0.20
C PRO A 157 -4.93 11.69 -0.80
N MET A 158 -5.00 12.79 -1.56
CA MET A 158 -6.11 13.07 -2.47
C MET A 158 -5.68 13.86 -3.72
N TYR A 159 -6.51 13.80 -4.77
CA TYR A 159 -6.23 14.49 -6.03
C TYR A 159 -6.69 15.95 -6.04
N LYS A 160 -7.78 16.28 -5.35
CA LYS A 160 -8.42 17.59 -5.39
C LYS A 160 -8.34 18.32 -4.05
N GLY A 161 -8.43 19.65 -4.09
CA GLY A 161 -8.43 20.52 -2.91
C GLY A 161 -7.05 21.05 -2.57
N GLU A 162 -6.95 21.88 -1.54
CA GLU A 162 -5.71 22.55 -1.11
C GLU A 162 -4.60 21.59 -0.70
N CYS A 163 -4.96 20.38 -0.26
CA CYS A 163 -4.02 19.29 0.07
C CYS A 163 -3.91 18.25 -1.06
N GLY A 164 -4.42 18.55 -2.27
CA GLY A 164 -4.39 17.67 -3.43
C GLY A 164 -3.22 17.95 -4.38
N ILE A 165 -3.15 17.12 -5.45
CA ILE A 165 -2.12 17.27 -6.50
C ILE A 165 -2.44 18.47 -7.41
N ASN A 166 -3.73 18.83 -7.54
CA ASN A 166 -4.23 19.89 -8.44
C ASN A 166 -4.66 21.13 -7.65
#